data_fa40bdd0c049af37b8f6e5bd12609853
#
_entry.id   fa40bdd0c049af37b8f6e5bd12609853
#
_cell.length_a   1.000
_cell.length_b   1.000
_cell.length_c   1.000
_cell.angle_alpha   90.00
_cell.angle_beta   90.00
_cell.angle_gamma   90.00
#
_symmetry.space_group_name_H-M   'P 1'
#
loop_
_entity.id
_entity.type
_entity.pdbx_description
1 polymer ?
#
loop_
_entity_poly.entity_id
_entity_poly.type
_entity_poly.pdbx_seq_one_letter_code
_entity_poly.pdbx_strand_id
1 'polypeptide(L)'
;MNFKKLGNTDLKVSTICLGTMTWGEQNTQKEAFKQIDYALDQGVNFFDTAELYAVPMKPETRGKTSQIIGEWFLKSKKRNKVILADKVAGASPMDWLRPNGKKTSLNKKQIEFACNRSLQDLKTDYIDLYQVHWTDRPSGAFSGKLEYEHK
;
A
#
# COMPACT_ATOMS: atom_id res chain seq x y z
N MET A 1 0.10 -12.69 20.61
CA MET A 1 -0.26 -11.42 19.92
C MET A 1 -1.58 -10.91 20.47
N ASN A 2 -1.68 -9.62 20.78
CA ASN A 2 -2.95 -8.97 21.15
C ASN A 2 -3.66 -8.45 19.90
N PHE A 3 -5.00 -8.44 19.97
CA PHE A 3 -5.83 -7.96 18.85
C PHE A 3 -6.76 -6.84 19.33
N LYS A 4 -7.05 -5.92 18.42
CA LYS A 4 -8.02 -4.83 18.64
C LYS A 4 -9.01 -4.77 17.48
N LYS A 5 -10.21 -4.30 17.75
CA LYS A 5 -11.18 -3.94 16.70
C LYS A 5 -10.69 -2.67 16.00
N LEU A 6 -10.72 -2.67 14.67
CA LEU A 6 -10.33 -1.51 13.87
C LEU A 6 -11.51 -0.52 13.80
N GLY A 7 -11.49 0.49 14.66
CA GLY A 7 -12.57 1.47 14.78
C GLY A 7 -13.92 0.79 15.05
N ASN A 8 -14.95 1.17 14.28
CA ASN A 8 -16.31 0.62 14.36
C ASN A 8 -16.55 -0.54 13.40
N THR A 9 -15.52 -1.07 12.76
CA THR A 9 -15.62 -2.21 11.82
C THR A 9 -15.60 -3.53 12.59
N ASP A 10 -15.89 -4.65 11.90
CA ASP A 10 -15.74 -5.99 12.48
C ASP A 10 -14.35 -6.59 12.30
N LEU A 11 -13.41 -5.82 11.73
CA LEU A 11 -12.04 -6.26 11.53
C LEU A 11 -11.28 -6.31 12.85
N LYS A 12 -10.75 -7.48 13.21
CA LYS A 12 -9.85 -7.69 14.34
C LYS A 12 -8.42 -7.72 13.86
N VAL A 13 -7.69 -6.64 14.08
CA VAL A 13 -6.30 -6.47 13.69
C VAL A 13 -5.35 -6.75 14.86
N SER A 14 -4.19 -7.32 14.57
CA SER A 14 -3.08 -7.39 15.53
C SER A 14 -2.66 -5.97 15.92
N THR A 15 -2.23 -5.79 17.18
CA THR A 15 -1.76 -4.48 17.68
C THR A 15 -0.45 -4.03 17.01
N ILE A 16 0.23 -4.95 16.33
CA ILE A 16 1.39 -4.70 15.48
C ILE A 16 0.93 -4.81 14.04
N CYS A 17 1.31 -3.83 13.20
CA CYS A 17 1.11 -3.84 11.77
C CYS A 17 2.44 -4.08 11.06
N LEU A 18 2.48 -4.99 10.09
CA LEU A 18 3.65 -5.23 9.25
C LEU A 18 3.70 -4.21 8.12
N GLY A 19 4.64 -3.25 8.20
CA GLY A 19 4.96 -2.36 7.09
C GLY A 19 5.78 -3.10 6.02
N THR A 20 5.54 -2.78 4.74
CA THR A 20 6.09 -3.56 3.61
C THR A 20 6.89 -2.74 2.60
N MET A 21 7.07 -1.46 2.84
CA MET A 21 7.55 -0.47 1.87
C MET A 21 8.95 -0.75 1.28
N THR A 22 9.72 -1.64 1.86
CA THR A 22 11.09 -1.96 1.41
C THR A 22 11.17 -3.15 0.45
N TRP A 23 10.09 -3.90 0.30
CA TRP A 23 10.08 -5.13 -0.50
C TRP A 23 10.07 -4.84 -2.00
N GLY A 24 11.07 -5.39 -2.66
CA GLY A 24 11.27 -5.21 -4.09
C GLY A 24 12.26 -4.12 -4.47
N GLU A 25 12.84 -3.45 -3.50
CA GLU A 25 13.96 -2.51 -3.68
C GLU A 25 15.09 -2.83 -2.70
N GLN A 26 14.84 -2.76 -1.38
CA GLN A 26 15.83 -3.04 -0.33
C GLN A 26 15.82 -4.52 0.09
N ASN A 27 14.69 -5.19 -0.05
CA ASN A 27 14.54 -6.61 0.25
C ASN A 27 14.07 -7.37 -0.99
N THR A 28 14.60 -8.55 -1.15
CA THR A 28 14.18 -9.49 -2.20
C THR A 28 12.80 -10.08 -1.92
N GLN A 29 12.15 -10.62 -2.95
CA GLN A 29 10.90 -11.38 -2.79
C GLN A 29 11.04 -12.56 -1.81
N LYS A 30 12.20 -13.23 -1.81
CA LYS A 30 12.47 -14.36 -0.91
C LYS A 30 12.50 -13.91 0.56
N GLU A 31 13.11 -12.78 0.83
CA GLU A 31 13.15 -12.19 2.18
C GLU A 31 11.76 -11.71 2.61
N ALA A 32 11.02 -11.04 1.72
CA ALA A 32 9.65 -10.62 1.98
C ALA A 32 8.76 -11.82 2.36
N PHE A 33 8.84 -12.93 1.63
CA PHE A 33 8.07 -14.13 1.95
C PHE A 33 8.39 -14.69 3.33
N LYS A 34 9.68 -14.74 3.71
CA LYS A 34 10.08 -15.15 5.06
C LYS A 34 9.55 -14.21 6.13
N GLN A 35 9.56 -12.89 5.87
CA GLN A 35 9.01 -11.91 6.81
C GLN A 35 7.50 -12.05 6.96
N ILE A 36 6.77 -12.29 5.88
CA ILE A 36 5.32 -12.52 5.91
C ILE A 36 5.01 -13.79 6.72
N ASP A 37 5.66 -14.91 6.39
CA ASP A 37 5.43 -16.19 7.07
C ASP A 37 5.74 -16.07 8.57
N TYR A 38 6.88 -15.47 8.93
CA TYR A 38 7.24 -15.24 10.32
C TYR A 38 6.22 -14.34 11.04
N ALA A 39 5.79 -13.25 10.42
CA ALA A 39 4.80 -12.34 11.02
C ALA A 39 3.49 -13.04 11.32
N LEU A 40 2.98 -13.84 10.37
CA LEU A 40 1.76 -14.63 10.57
C LEU A 40 1.93 -15.69 11.68
N ASP A 41 3.08 -16.37 11.74
CA ASP A 41 3.39 -17.36 12.78
C ASP A 41 3.45 -16.71 14.18
N GLN A 42 3.84 -15.44 14.27
CA GLN A 42 3.77 -14.64 15.49
C GLN A 42 2.38 -14.02 15.74
N GLY A 43 1.40 -14.29 14.89
CA GLY A 43 0.02 -13.81 15.00
C GLY A 43 -0.20 -12.38 14.50
N VAL A 44 0.74 -11.80 13.75
CA VAL A 44 0.54 -10.51 13.06
C VAL A 44 -0.30 -10.76 11.83
N ASN A 45 -1.51 -10.19 11.78
CA ASN A 45 -2.44 -10.35 10.67
C ASN A 45 -2.72 -9.04 9.90
N PHE A 46 -2.17 -7.92 10.35
CA PHE A 46 -2.40 -6.60 9.77
C PHE A 46 -1.17 -6.16 8.98
N PHE A 47 -1.33 -5.95 7.67
CA PHE A 47 -0.25 -5.59 6.75
C PHE A 47 -0.58 -4.27 6.06
N ASP A 48 0.47 -3.46 5.83
CA ASP A 48 0.33 -2.13 5.25
C ASP A 48 1.24 -1.99 4.01
N THR A 49 0.62 -1.68 2.88
CA THR A 49 1.27 -1.40 1.60
C THR A 49 0.78 -0.08 1.00
N ALA A 50 1.22 0.26 -0.21
CA ALA A 50 0.74 1.41 -0.98
C ALA A 50 0.98 1.21 -2.48
N GLU A 51 0.15 1.84 -3.34
CA GLU A 51 0.27 1.75 -4.80
C GLU A 51 1.65 2.14 -5.34
N LEU A 52 2.36 3.02 -4.63
CA LEU A 52 3.65 3.57 -5.08
C LEU A 52 4.88 2.79 -4.58
N TYR A 53 4.71 1.85 -3.64
CA TYR A 53 5.86 1.12 -3.10
C TYR A 53 6.49 0.19 -4.15
N ALA A 54 7.78 -0.02 -4.11
CA ALA A 54 8.76 0.08 -3.02
C ALA A 54 9.37 1.48 -2.83
N VAL A 55 10.11 1.64 -1.70
CA VAL A 55 10.87 2.85 -1.33
C VAL A 55 12.36 2.52 -1.36
N PRO A 56 13.21 3.41 -1.95
CA PRO A 56 12.89 4.70 -2.56
C PRO A 56 12.01 4.58 -3.80
N MET A 57 11.09 5.55 -3.94
CA MET A 57 10.07 5.54 -4.99
C MET A 57 10.69 5.80 -6.37
N LYS A 58 10.46 4.88 -7.31
CA LYS A 58 10.94 4.97 -8.69
C LYS A 58 9.86 4.44 -9.65
N PRO A 59 9.78 4.94 -10.90
CA PRO A 59 8.87 4.38 -11.90
C PRO A 59 9.02 2.86 -12.09
N GLU A 60 10.26 2.37 -12.07
CA GLU A 60 10.64 0.97 -12.35
C GLU A 60 10.20 0.02 -11.23
N THR A 61 10.11 0.51 -10.00
CA THR A 61 9.76 -0.29 -8.81
C THR A 61 8.34 -0.04 -8.29
N ARG A 62 7.57 0.81 -9.00
CA ARG A 62 6.17 1.07 -8.66
C ARG A 62 5.35 -0.21 -8.60
N GLY A 63 4.66 -0.38 -7.49
CA GLY A 63 3.78 -1.53 -7.24
C GLY A 63 4.53 -2.84 -6.98
N LYS A 64 5.86 -2.83 -6.97
CA LYS A 64 6.67 -4.03 -6.76
C LYS A 64 6.38 -4.72 -5.44
N THR A 65 6.20 -3.94 -4.38
CA THR A 65 5.80 -4.46 -3.06
C THR A 65 4.45 -5.18 -3.13
N SER A 66 3.45 -4.56 -3.76
CA SER A 66 2.12 -5.16 -3.92
C SER A 66 2.16 -6.43 -4.78
N GLN A 67 2.98 -6.44 -5.84
CA GLN A 67 3.19 -7.65 -6.66
C GLN A 67 3.80 -8.80 -5.85
N ILE A 68 4.78 -8.51 -5.00
CA ILE A 68 5.39 -9.52 -4.11
C ILE A 68 4.35 -10.08 -3.13
N ILE A 69 3.52 -9.22 -2.53
CA ILE A 69 2.43 -9.64 -1.65
C ILE A 69 1.43 -10.53 -2.42
N GLY A 70 1.05 -10.10 -3.64
CA GLY A 70 0.16 -10.85 -4.51
C GLY A 70 0.69 -12.23 -4.88
N GLU A 71 1.98 -12.33 -5.20
CA GLU A 71 2.63 -13.63 -5.44
C GLU A 71 2.59 -14.54 -4.21
N TRP A 72 2.80 -13.96 -3.01
CA TRP A 72 2.67 -14.71 -1.78
C TRP A 72 1.24 -15.19 -1.54
N PHE A 73 0.22 -14.36 -1.79
CA PHE A 73 -1.19 -14.77 -1.69
C PHE A 73 -1.51 -15.95 -2.61
N LEU A 74 -1.05 -15.91 -3.87
CA LEU A 74 -1.28 -16.99 -4.82
C LEU A 74 -0.62 -18.30 -4.38
N LYS A 75 0.61 -18.23 -3.89
CA LYS A 75 1.38 -19.43 -3.48
C LYS A 75 0.88 -20.02 -2.17
N SER A 76 0.65 -19.18 -1.17
CA SER A 76 0.26 -19.62 0.16
C SER A 76 -1.21 -20.01 0.29
N LYS A 77 -2.09 -19.42 -0.55
CA LYS A 77 -3.55 -19.50 -0.43
C LYS A 77 -4.08 -18.93 0.91
N LYS A 78 -3.32 -18.03 1.54
CA LYS A 78 -3.62 -17.46 2.87
C LYS A 78 -4.13 -16.01 2.82
N ARG A 79 -4.71 -15.52 1.68
CA ARG A 79 -5.24 -14.16 1.59
C ARG A 79 -6.21 -13.82 2.73
N ASN A 80 -7.06 -14.77 3.10
CA ASN A 80 -8.06 -14.62 4.17
C ASN A 80 -7.47 -14.59 5.60
N LYS A 81 -6.17 -14.80 5.76
CA LYS A 81 -5.47 -14.67 7.05
C LYS A 81 -4.89 -13.28 7.28
N VAL A 82 -4.93 -12.42 6.26
CA VAL A 82 -4.33 -11.09 6.27
C VAL A 82 -5.42 -10.04 6.13
N ILE A 83 -5.40 -9.06 7.03
CA ILE A 83 -6.10 -7.79 6.89
C ILE A 83 -5.12 -6.83 6.20
N LEU A 84 -5.42 -6.47 4.97
CA LEU A 84 -4.52 -5.69 4.12
C LEU A 84 -4.99 -4.25 4.02
N ALA A 85 -4.12 -3.34 4.44
CA ALA A 85 -4.25 -1.91 4.18
C ALA A 85 -3.45 -1.54 2.93
N ASP A 86 -4.06 -0.78 2.02
CA ASP A 86 -3.41 -0.17 0.87
C ASP A 86 -3.72 1.32 0.79
N LYS A 87 -2.91 2.08 0.03
CA LYS A 87 -3.01 3.54 0.02
C LYS A 87 -2.94 4.10 -1.39
N VAL A 88 -3.83 5.06 -1.67
CA VAL A 88 -3.78 5.91 -2.87
C VAL A 88 -2.94 7.16 -2.63
N ALA A 89 -2.07 7.50 -3.57
CA ALA A 89 -1.27 8.71 -3.53
C ALA A 89 -2.14 9.97 -3.66
N GLY A 90 -1.94 10.94 -2.77
CA GLY A 90 -2.49 12.28 -2.90
C GLY A 90 -1.78 13.10 -3.98
N ALA A 91 -2.01 14.41 -4.01
CA ALA A 91 -1.40 15.30 -5.00
C ALA A 91 0.13 15.23 -4.96
N SER A 92 0.75 15.00 -6.11
CA SER A 92 2.21 15.00 -6.25
C SER A 92 2.62 15.27 -7.70
N PRO A 93 3.89 15.64 -7.93
CA PRO A 93 4.45 15.78 -9.27
C PRO A 93 4.70 14.44 -9.98
N MET A 94 4.49 13.29 -9.31
CA MET A 94 4.73 11.96 -9.86
C MET A 94 3.76 11.67 -11.01
N ASP A 95 4.24 11.81 -12.24
CA ASP A 95 3.47 11.62 -13.47
C ASP A 95 3.42 10.15 -13.94
N TRP A 96 4.28 9.31 -13.38
CA TRP A 96 4.37 7.88 -13.69
C TRP A 96 3.35 6.99 -12.94
N LEU A 97 2.67 7.52 -11.93
CA LEU A 97 1.63 6.79 -11.20
C LEU A 97 0.29 6.73 -11.97
N ARG A 98 0.08 7.62 -12.91
CA ARG A 98 -1.18 7.73 -13.67
C ARG A 98 -0.95 7.59 -15.17
N PRO A 99 -1.98 7.16 -15.93
CA PRO A 99 -1.88 7.10 -17.39
C PRO A 99 -1.57 8.47 -18.01
N ASN A 100 -0.85 8.45 -19.10
CA ASN A 100 -0.56 9.64 -19.93
C ASN A 100 0.19 10.76 -19.19
N GLY A 101 1.07 10.41 -18.24
CA GLY A 101 1.88 11.39 -17.52
C GLY A 101 1.08 12.37 -16.64
N LYS A 102 -0.11 11.98 -16.19
CA LYS A 102 -0.91 12.83 -15.32
C LYS A 102 -0.37 12.81 -13.90
N LYS A 103 -0.26 13.99 -13.31
CA LYS A 103 0.04 14.15 -11.88
C LYS A 103 -1.06 13.50 -11.03
N THR A 104 -0.68 13.01 -9.86
CA THR A 104 -1.64 12.41 -8.94
C THR A 104 -2.58 13.43 -8.31
N SER A 105 -3.81 13.01 -8.05
CA SER A 105 -4.82 13.75 -7.28
C SER A 105 -5.90 12.82 -6.74
N LEU A 106 -6.62 13.24 -5.71
CA LEU A 106 -7.66 12.45 -5.04
C LEU A 106 -9.04 12.64 -5.67
N ASN A 107 -9.13 12.78 -6.98
CA ASN A 107 -10.43 12.75 -7.65
C ASN A 107 -10.90 11.30 -7.85
N LYS A 108 -12.22 11.11 -7.96
CA LYS A 108 -12.86 9.80 -8.10
C LYS A 108 -12.20 8.90 -9.14
N LYS A 109 -11.95 9.43 -10.36
CA LYS A 109 -11.37 8.64 -11.46
C LYS A 109 -9.97 8.12 -11.13
N GLN A 110 -9.15 8.93 -10.48
CA GLN A 110 -7.78 8.52 -10.10
C GLN A 110 -7.76 7.57 -8.91
N ILE A 111 -8.67 7.73 -7.96
CA ILE A 111 -8.83 6.80 -6.83
C ILE A 111 -9.26 5.42 -7.35
N GLU A 112 -10.28 5.37 -8.20
CA GLU A 112 -10.76 4.12 -8.81
C GLU A 112 -9.67 3.45 -9.66
N PHE A 113 -8.93 4.23 -10.47
CA PHE A 113 -7.80 3.71 -11.24
C PHE A 113 -6.73 3.10 -10.33
N ALA A 114 -6.32 3.81 -9.28
CA ALA A 114 -5.31 3.35 -8.32
C ALA A 114 -5.76 2.07 -7.60
N CYS A 115 -7.01 2.05 -7.12
CA CYS A 115 -7.57 0.88 -6.44
C CYS A 115 -7.59 -0.36 -7.36
N ASN A 116 -8.09 -0.21 -8.59
CA ASN A 116 -8.13 -1.31 -9.54
C ASN A 116 -6.73 -1.84 -9.89
N ARG A 117 -5.76 -0.94 -10.02
CA ARG A 117 -4.37 -1.32 -10.28
C ARG A 117 -3.74 -2.03 -9.06
N SER A 118 -4.02 -1.56 -7.85
CA SER A 118 -3.60 -2.23 -6.62
C SER A 118 -4.17 -3.64 -6.51
N LEU A 119 -5.46 -3.84 -6.81
CA LEU A 119 -6.08 -5.17 -6.82
C LEU A 119 -5.39 -6.12 -7.81
N GLN A 120 -5.02 -5.62 -9.01
CA GLN A 120 -4.28 -6.40 -10.00
C GLN A 120 -2.87 -6.77 -9.51
N ASP A 121 -2.11 -5.80 -8.97
CA ASP A 121 -0.76 -6.04 -8.45
C ASP A 121 -0.79 -7.01 -7.25
N LEU A 122 -1.77 -6.86 -6.36
CA LEU A 122 -2.00 -7.70 -5.17
C LEU A 122 -2.63 -9.07 -5.50
N LYS A 123 -3.09 -9.28 -6.74
CA LYS A 123 -3.72 -10.53 -7.19
C LYS A 123 -4.88 -10.99 -6.28
N THR A 124 -5.70 -10.05 -5.88
CA THR A 124 -6.87 -10.23 -5.01
C THR A 124 -8.03 -9.39 -5.50
N ASP A 125 -9.24 -9.76 -5.15
CA ASP A 125 -10.48 -9.06 -5.51
C ASP A 125 -10.97 -8.09 -4.44
N TYR A 126 -10.28 -8.01 -3.30
CA TYR A 126 -10.61 -7.08 -2.23
C TYR A 126 -9.40 -6.54 -1.47
N ILE A 127 -9.55 -5.34 -0.92
CA ILE A 127 -8.66 -4.68 0.04
C ILE A 127 -9.48 -4.42 1.30
N ASP A 128 -8.95 -4.75 2.48
CA ASP A 128 -9.69 -4.64 3.75
C ASP A 128 -9.77 -3.19 4.25
N LEU A 129 -8.72 -2.40 4.05
CA LEU A 129 -8.64 -0.99 4.42
C LEU A 129 -8.00 -0.20 3.29
N TYR A 130 -8.74 0.72 2.67
CA TYR A 130 -8.20 1.61 1.63
C TYR A 130 -8.04 3.03 2.16
N GLN A 131 -6.84 3.58 2.08
CA GLN A 131 -6.45 4.81 2.75
C GLN A 131 -5.99 5.87 1.75
N VAL A 132 -6.09 7.12 2.15
CA VAL A 132 -5.40 8.25 1.50
C VAL A 132 -3.99 8.35 2.09
N HIS A 133 -2.96 8.25 1.24
CA HIS A 133 -1.57 8.28 1.70
C HIS A 133 -1.14 9.66 2.20
N TRP A 134 -1.58 10.72 1.50
CA TRP A 134 -1.50 12.12 1.92
C TRP A 134 -2.57 12.93 1.20
N THR A 135 -2.80 14.14 1.66
CA THR A 135 -3.89 14.99 1.17
C THR A 135 -3.55 15.69 -0.16
N ASP A 136 -4.57 16.19 -0.87
CA ASP A 136 -4.41 17.06 -2.05
C ASP A 136 -4.10 18.53 -1.69
N ARG A 137 -3.83 18.82 -0.43
CA ARG A 137 -3.46 20.17 -0.02
C ARG A 137 -2.04 20.51 -0.48
N PRO A 138 -1.74 21.76 -0.84
CA PRO A 138 -0.41 22.24 -1.15
C PRO A 138 0.41 22.36 0.15
N SER A 139 0.72 21.22 0.76
CA SER A 139 1.53 21.10 1.97
C SER A 139 2.88 20.49 1.64
N GLY A 140 3.88 20.76 2.47
CA GLY A 140 5.24 20.25 2.31
C GLY A 140 5.33 18.73 2.17
N ALA A 141 6.52 18.21 2.03
CA ALA A 141 6.89 16.82 1.90
C ALA A 141 6.56 16.17 0.54
N PHE A 142 5.33 15.74 0.29
CA PHE A 142 5.02 14.94 -0.93
C PHE A 142 4.45 15.77 -2.08
N SER A 143 3.97 17.01 -1.82
CA SER A 143 3.47 17.91 -2.87
C SER A 143 4.58 18.61 -3.67
N GLY A 144 5.84 18.46 -3.28
CA GLY A 144 6.98 19.16 -3.87
C GLY A 144 7.13 20.62 -3.43
N LYS A 145 6.32 21.07 -2.46
CA LYS A 145 6.41 22.42 -1.88
C LYS A 145 6.87 22.31 -0.42
N LEU A 146 7.81 23.15 -0.02
CA LEU A 146 8.33 23.21 1.35
C LEU A 146 7.43 24.03 2.28
N GLU A 147 6.61 24.94 1.73
CA GLU A 147 5.75 25.83 2.46
C GLU A 147 4.28 25.63 2.10
N TYR A 148 3.40 25.87 3.06
CA TYR A 148 1.96 25.84 2.85
C TYR A 148 1.50 27.14 2.18
N GLU A 149 0.86 27.02 1.01
CA GLU A 149 0.18 28.13 0.36
C GLU A 149 -1.32 28.07 0.70
N HIS A 150 -1.82 29.07 1.40
CA HIS A 150 -3.25 29.23 1.63
C HIS A 150 -3.89 29.69 0.31
N LYS A 151 -4.88 28.93 -0.19
CA LYS A 151 -5.75 29.36 -1.29
C LYS A 151 -7.05 29.87 -0.76
#